data_d646577f3919925a9b013807b15ef4dd
#
_entry.id   d646577f3919925a9b013807b15ef4dd
#
_cell.length_a   1.000
_cell.length_b   1.000
_cell.length_c   1.000
_cell.angle_alpha   90.00
_cell.angle_beta   90.00
_cell.angle_gamma   90.00
#
_symmetry.space_group_name_H-M   'P 1'
#
loop_
_entity.id
_entity.type
_entity.pdbx_description
1 polymer ?
#
loop_
_entity_poly.entity_id
_entity_poly.type
_entity_poly.pdbx_seq_one_letter_code
_entity_poly.pdbx_strand_id
1 'polypeptide(L)'
;MDTIILIMQAGTLFIFGTMGEVLSQRSGVLNLGLEGMMVVGSLAGFAAATLSGNPWIGLAAAMIAGGLMSLIHGFIVITLRQSQVVSGMALTIFGLGLTAYVGKHFLMVGAPPRMPTIVYGVTPLLFLGLALVPLTWFVLYRTRFGLTVRAVGEDPEAADTAGINVARVRYICVFIGGMMAGLSGAYLSLAYSPMWREGMTAGRGWICIALAFFSMWRPTMVLIGAELFGGLWILQFKLQGMDIPVISSIFSSPYLLMMIPYLVTVLIVTLVMSNEKLRKRIGGPAALGVPYERSS
;
A
#
# COMPACT_ATOMS: atom_id res chain seq x y z
N MET A 1 -8.61 11.23 -22.85
CA MET A 1 -7.46 10.74 -22.09
C MET A 1 -7.25 9.28 -22.45
N ASP A 2 -6.06 8.90 -22.85
CA ASP A 2 -5.82 7.52 -23.29
C ASP A 2 -6.07 6.53 -22.15
N THR A 3 -6.70 5.41 -22.47
CA THR A 3 -7.04 4.37 -21.48
C THR A 3 -5.80 3.90 -20.72
N ILE A 4 -4.65 3.85 -21.39
CA ILE A 4 -3.38 3.44 -20.81
C ILE A 4 -2.98 4.42 -19.68
N ILE A 5 -3.10 5.72 -19.91
CA ILE A 5 -2.77 6.73 -18.89
C ILE A 5 -3.67 6.59 -17.66
N LEU A 6 -4.97 6.34 -17.86
CA LEU A 6 -5.91 6.12 -16.75
C LEU A 6 -5.54 4.87 -15.94
N ILE A 7 -5.15 3.79 -16.60
CA ILE A 7 -4.69 2.56 -15.96
C ILE A 7 -3.45 2.84 -15.11
N MET A 8 -2.44 3.51 -15.68
CA MET A 8 -1.21 3.86 -14.97
C MET A 8 -1.46 4.76 -13.76
N GLN A 9 -2.36 5.74 -13.89
CA GLN A 9 -2.76 6.57 -12.75
C GLN A 9 -3.45 5.76 -11.67
N ALA A 10 -4.36 4.85 -12.01
CA ALA A 10 -5.01 3.97 -11.06
C ALA A 10 -4.01 2.98 -10.43
N GLY A 11 -3.05 2.47 -11.20
CA GLY A 11 -1.98 1.56 -10.75
C GLY A 11 -0.99 2.22 -9.78
N THR A 12 -0.72 3.52 -9.95
CA THR A 12 0.24 4.27 -9.12
C THR A 12 -0.05 4.19 -7.62
N LEU A 13 -1.32 4.20 -7.24
CA LEU A 13 -1.74 4.03 -5.85
C LEU A 13 -1.25 2.70 -5.28
N PHE A 14 -1.44 1.62 -6.05
CA PHE A 14 -1.01 0.27 -5.64
C PHE A 14 0.51 0.15 -5.63
N ILE A 15 1.23 0.84 -6.52
CA ILE A 15 2.70 0.87 -6.51
C ILE A 15 3.19 1.43 -5.17
N PHE A 16 2.71 2.60 -4.74
CA PHE A 16 3.13 3.21 -3.48
C PHE A 16 2.90 2.29 -2.28
N GLY A 17 1.66 1.83 -2.09
CA GLY A 17 1.31 0.99 -0.94
C GLY A 17 2.08 -0.33 -0.94
N THR A 18 2.14 -1.02 -2.09
CA THR A 18 2.79 -2.33 -2.18
C THR A 18 4.31 -2.25 -2.06
N MET A 19 4.98 -1.21 -2.60
CA MET A 19 6.43 -1.05 -2.43
C MET A 19 6.83 -0.89 -0.97
N GLY A 20 6.04 -0.12 -0.22
CA GLY A 20 6.24 0.01 1.23
C GLY A 20 6.06 -1.33 1.95
N GLU A 21 5.01 -2.07 1.59
CA GLU A 21 4.71 -3.36 2.19
C GLU A 21 5.76 -4.43 1.83
N VAL A 22 6.26 -4.45 0.60
CA VAL A 22 7.37 -5.33 0.19
C VAL A 22 8.60 -5.09 1.04
N LEU A 23 8.94 -3.84 1.34
CA LEU A 23 10.10 -3.51 2.19
C LEU A 23 9.88 -3.99 3.64
N SER A 24 8.69 -3.74 4.20
CA SER A 24 8.31 -4.19 5.54
C SER A 24 8.35 -5.71 5.65
N GLN A 25 7.68 -6.41 4.74
CA GLN A 25 7.62 -7.88 4.74
C GLN A 25 8.98 -8.52 4.49
N ARG A 26 9.83 -7.94 3.65
CA ARG A 26 11.21 -8.41 3.44
C ARG A 26 12.09 -8.31 4.69
N SER A 27 11.71 -7.49 5.66
CA SER A 27 12.36 -7.46 6.99
C SER A 27 11.76 -8.44 8.00
N GLY A 28 10.74 -9.22 7.59
CA GLY A 28 10.04 -10.18 8.44
C GLY A 28 8.82 -9.61 9.20
N VAL A 29 8.38 -8.38 8.89
CA VAL A 29 7.21 -7.76 9.52
C VAL A 29 6.05 -7.67 8.56
N LEU A 30 4.95 -8.36 8.88
CA LEU A 30 3.67 -8.29 8.16
C LEU A 30 2.83 -7.14 8.72
N ASN A 31 2.37 -6.25 7.86
CA ASN A 31 1.61 -5.08 8.28
C ASN A 31 0.18 -5.09 7.72
N LEU A 32 -0.73 -5.75 8.42
CA LEU A 32 -2.17 -5.71 8.07
C LEU A 32 -2.85 -4.37 8.39
N GLY A 33 -2.13 -3.43 9.02
CA GLY A 33 -2.58 -2.06 9.28
C GLY A 33 -2.47 -1.11 8.09
N LEU A 34 -2.03 -1.59 6.94
CA LEU A 34 -1.78 -0.78 5.75
C LEU A 34 -3.01 0.03 5.31
N GLU A 35 -4.21 -0.57 5.34
CA GLU A 35 -5.47 0.12 5.03
C GLU A 35 -5.72 1.30 5.98
N GLY A 36 -5.51 1.09 7.29
CA GLY A 36 -5.63 2.14 8.30
C GLY A 36 -4.61 3.26 8.11
N MET A 37 -3.37 2.94 7.76
CA MET A 37 -2.34 3.92 7.47
C MET A 37 -2.64 4.71 6.19
N MET A 38 -3.17 4.06 5.16
CA MET A 38 -3.59 4.71 3.92
C MET A 38 -4.73 5.70 4.16
N VAL A 39 -5.77 5.32 4.91
CA VAL A 39 -6.90 6.21 5.16
C VAL A 39 -6.50 7.38 6.05
N VAL A 40 -5.65 7.18 7.05
CA VAL A 40 -5.10 8.27 7.88
C VAL A 40 -4.21 9.18 7.02
N GLY A 41 -3.36 8.63 6.16
CA GLY A 41 -2.56 9.40 5.20
C GLY A 41 -3.43 10.21 4.24
N SER A 42 -4.54 9.66 3.74
CA SER A 42 -5.43 10.38 2.83
C SER A 42 -6.11 11.57 3.52
N LEU A 43 -6.55 11.44 4.77
CA LEU A 43 -7.12 12.56 5.54
C LEU A 43 -6.05 13.59 5.89
N ALA A 44 -4.90 13.15 6.43
CA ALA A 44 -3.82 14.05 6.81
C ALA A 44 -3.30 14.86 5.61
N GLY A 45 -3.16 14.18 4.46
CA GLY A 45 -2.78 14.83 3.21
C GLY A 45 -3.79 15.87 2.74
N PHE A 46 -5.06 15.48 2.70
CA PHE A 46 -6.15 16.38 2.35
C PHE A 46 -6.23 17.60 3.28
N ALA A 47 -6.23 17.37 4.59
CA ALA A 47 -6.34 18.42 5.59
C ALA A 47 -5.15 19.40 5.51
N ALA A 48 -3.93 18.90 5.49
CA ALA A 48 -2.74 19.74 5.43
C ALA A 48 -2.65 20.52 4.10
N ALA A 49 -3.00 19.91 2.97
CA ALA A 49 -3.05 20.61 1.68
C ALA A 49 -4.09 21.73 1.67
N THR A 50 -5.28 21.47 2.22
CA THR A 50 -6.37 22.45 2.28
C THR A 50 -6.02 23.63 3.19
N LEU A 51 -5.45 23.34 4.38
CA LEU A 51 -5.08 24.37 5.35
C LEU A 51 -3.88 25.21 4.91
N SER A 52 -2.90 24.61 4.22
CA SER A 52 -1.68 25.30 3.78
C SER A 52 -1.80 25.93 2.39
N GLY A 53 -2.80 25.55 1.60
CA GLY A 53 -2.90 25.92 0.20
C GLY A 53 -1.86 25.22 -0.69
N ASN A 54 -1.12 24.22 -0.19
CA ASN A 54 -0.01 23.59 -0.92
C ASN A 54 -0.11 22.04 -0.88
N PRO A 55 -0.30 21.39 -2.04
CA PRO A 55 -0.45 19.93 -2.08
C PRO A 55 0.82 19.16 -1.71
N TRP A 56 2.01 19.75 -1.84
CA TRP A 56 3.27 19.11 -1.43
C TRP A 56 3.41 19.01 0.09
N ILE A 57 2.91 20.02 0.82
CA ILE A 57 2.83 19.96 2.28
C ILE A 57 1.85 18.85 2.68
N GLY A 58 0.73 18.69 1.94
CA GLY A 58 -0.20 17.59 2.12
C GLY A 58 0.46 16.23 1.98
N LEU A 59 1.29 16.03 0.92
CA LEU A 59 2.04 14.78 0.75
C LEU A 59 2.99 14.50 1.91
N ALA A 60 3.75 15.50 2.34
CA ALA A 60 4.67 15.35 3.47
C ALA A 60 3.92 14.98 4.76
N ALA A 61 2.82 15.66 5.05
CA ALA A 61 1.97 15.37 6.21
C ALA A 61 1.40 13.94 6.19
N ALA A 62 0.97 13.48 5.02
CA ALA A 62 0.46 12.11 4.85
C ALA A 62 1.54 11.05 5.09
N MET A 63 2.75 11.27 4.56
CA MET A 63 3.88 10.37 4.79
C MET A 63 4.24 10.31 6.28
N ILE A 64 4.28 11.46 6.95
CA ILE A 64 4.56 11.52 8.39
C ILE A 64 3.45 10.80 9.17
N ALA A 65 2.18 11.07 8.87
CA ALA A 65 1.04 10.45 9.56
C ALA A 65 1.03 8.92 9.39
N GLY A 66 1.23 8.42 8.16
CA GLY A 66 1.36 6.99 7.88
C GLY A 66 2.56 6.36 8.60
N GLY A 67 3.71 7.05 8.59
CA GLY A 67 4.91 6.63 9.32
C GLY A 67 4.70 6.56 10.84
N LEU A 68 4.06 7.56 11.45
CA LEU A 68 3.73 7.55 12.88
C LEU A 68 2.77 6.41 13.24
N MET A 69 1.74 6.17 12.42
CA MET A 69 0.84 5.03 12.58
C MET A 69 1.60 3.70 12.52
N SER A 70 2.57 3.58 11.62
CA SER A 70 3.38 2.36 11.49
C SER A 70 4.32 2.15 12.68
N LEU A 71 4.77 3.20 13.36
CA LEU A 71 5.55 3.09 14.59
C LEU A 71 4.74 2.49 15.74
N ILE A 72 3.43 2.77 15.81
CA ILE A 72 2.53 2.12 16.79
C ILE A 72 2.52 0.62 16.53
N HIS A 73 2.31 0.20 15.27
CA HIS A 73 2.41 -1.20 14.88
C HIS A 73 3.78 -1.80 15.22
N GLY A 74 4.85 -1.11 14.81
CA GLY A 74 6.23 -1.53 15.09
C GLY A 74 6.49 -1.73 16.58
N PHE A 75 6.02 -0.82 17.44
CA PHE A 75 6.16 -0.95 18.89
C PHE A 75 5.48 -2.21 19.42
N ILE A 76 4.26 -2.50 18.98
CA ILE A 76 3.50 -3.67 19.40
C ILE A 76 4.18 -4.97 18.92
N VAL A 77 4.62 -5.02 17.67
CA VAL A 77 5.11 -6.29 17.07
C VAL A 77 6.61 -6.52 17.22
N ILE A 78 7.41 -5.46 17.32
CA ILE A 78 8.88 -5.58 17.44
C ILE A 78 9.30 -5.52 18.89
N THR A 79 8.78 -4.54 19.66
CA THR A 79 9.18 -4.35 21.06
C THR A 79 8.38 -5.23 22.01
N LEU A 80 7.04 -5.21 21.89
CA LEU A 80 6.18 -6.04 22.74
C LEU A 80 6.00 -7.47 22.21
N ARG A 81 6.51 -7.77 21.00
CA ARG A 81 6.52 -9.12 20.37
C ARG A 81 5.14 -9.76 20.26
N GLN A 82 4.11 -8.94 20.11
CA GLN A 82 2.72 -9.41 19.98
C GLN A 82 2.38 -9.80 18.54
N SER A 83 1.21 -10.41 18.36
CA SER A 83 0.71 -10.86 17.06
C SER A 83 0.65 -9.70 16.05
N GLN A 84 1.35 -9.85 14.94
CA GLN A 84 1.41 -8.89 13.83
C GLN A 84 0.03 -8.74 13.17
N VAL A 85 -0.71 -9.85 13.07
CA VAL A 85 -2.06 -9.88 12.49
C VAL A 85 -3.03 -9.06 13.32
N VAL A 86 -3.10 -9.35 14.63
CA VAL A 86 -4.03 -8.67 15.55
C VAL A 86 -3.70 -7.18 15.64
N SER A 87 -2.41 -6.83 15.80
CA SER A 87 -1.97 -5.44 15.83
C SER A 87 -2.33 -4.67 14.55
N GLY A 88 -2.10 -5.29 13.38
CA GLY A 88 -2.42 -4.65 12.10
C GLY A 88 -3.93 -4.45 11.92
N MET A 89 -4.75 -5.45 12.23
CA MET A 89 -6.22 -5.33 12.15
C MET A 89 -6.76 -4.26 13.11
N ALA A 90 -6.26 -4.25 14.35
CA ALA A 90 -6.65 -3.24 15.33
C ALA A 90 -6.29 -1.82 14.85
N LEU A 91 -5.09 -1.67 14.24
CA LEU A 91 -4.66 -0.39 13.69
C LEU A 91 -5.51 0.06 12.49
N THR A 92 -5.98 -0.88 11.66
CA THR A 92 -6.92 -0.58 10.58
C THR A 92 -8.23 -0.03 11.12
N ILE A 93 -8.83 -0.71 12.12
CA ILE A 93 -10.08 -0.26 12.75
C ILE A 93 -9.88 1.11 13.42
N PHE A 94 -8.75 1.29 14.12
CA PHE A 94 -8.40 2.57 14.72
C PHE A 94 -8.29 3.68 13.69
N GLY A 95 -7.57 3.44 12.57
CA GLY A 95 -7.41 4.41 11.49
C GLY A 95 -8.73 4.79 10.83
N LEU A 96 -9.60 3.83 10.57
CA LEU A 96 -10.96 4.08 10.04
C LEU A 96 -11.78 4.91 11.01
N GLY A 97 -11.81 4.55 12.31
CA GLY A 97 -12.54 5.29 13.34
C GLY A 97 -12.02 6.72 13.55
N LEU A 98 -10.67 6.86 13.62
CA LEU A 98 -10.02 8.16 13.76
C LEU A 98 -10.38 9.09 12.58
N THR A 99 -10.30 8.58 11.36
CA THR A 99 -10.57 9.37 10.16
C THR A 99 -12.06 9.65 9.97
N ALA A 100 -12.96 8.77 10.41
CA ALA A 100 -14.39 9.04 10.45
C ALA A 100 -14.71 10.17 11.43
N TYR A 101 -14.06 10.20 12.60
CA TYR A 101 -14.26 11.24 13.61
C TYR A 101 -13.68 12.59 13.18
N VAL A 102 -12.38 12.63 12.85
CA VAL A 102 -11.67 13.88 12.48
C VAL A 102 -12.12 14.38 11.11
N GLY A 103 -12.35 13.46 10.17
CA GLY A 103 -12.71 13.78 8.80
C GLY A 103 -14.06 14.48 8.62
N LYS A 104 -14.96 14.41 9.61
CA LYS A 104 -16.24 15.15 9.60
C LYS A 104 -16.04 16.65 9.39
N HIS A 105 -14.99 17.22 9.95
CA HIS A 105 -14.68 18.65 9.84
C HIS A 105 -14.27 19.05 8.41
N PHE A 106 -13.89 18.09 7.58
CA PHE A 106 -13.41 18.30 6.21
C PHE A 106 -14.42 17.87 5.14
N LEU A 107 -15.56 17.27 5.49
CA LEU A 107 -16.57 16.82 4.51
C LEU A 107 -17.19 17.97 3.73
N MET A 108 -17.33 19.16 4.35
CA MET A 108 -17.90 20.37 3.73
C MET A 108 -16.84 21.31 3.18
N VAL A 109 -15.57 20.97 3.35
CA VAL A 109 -14.46 21.76 2.81
C VAL A 109 -14.31 21.42 1.34
N GLY A 110 -14.23 22.42 0.48
CA GLY A 110 -14.12 22.27 -0.97
C GLY A 110 -12.92 21.42 -1.41
N ALA A 111 -12.73 21.28 -2.70
CA ALA A 111 -11.61 20.51 -3.25
C ALA A 111 -10.26 21.07 -2.75
N PRO A 112 -9.29 20.20 -2.43
CA PRO A 112 -7.95 20.64 -2.04
C PRO A 112 -7.26 21.36 -3.20
N PRO A 113 -6.17 22.10 -2.94
CA PRO A 113 -5.35 22.64 -4.01
C PRO A 113 -4.92 21.50 -4.95
N ARG A 114 -5.16 21.69 -6.23
CA ARG A 114 -4.85 20.66 -7.24
C ARG A 114 -3.34 20.42 -7.32
N MET A 115 -2.96 19.17 -7.40
CA MET A 115 -1.59 18.80 -7.79
C MET A 115 -1.29 19.36 -9.18
N PRO A 116 -0.10 19.97 -9.39
CA PRO A 116 0.32 20.39 -10.72
C PRO A 116 0.34 19.18 -11.65
N THR A 117 -0.14 19.36 -12.87
CA THR A 117 -0.06 18.36 -13.93
C THR A 117 1.05 18.72 -14.90
N ILE A 118 1.81 17.74 -15.39
CA ILE A 118 2.93 17.97 -16.30
C ILE A 118 2.44 17.89 -17.74
N VAL A 119 2.02 16.72 -18.19
CA VAL A 119 1.60 16.43 -19.57
C VAL A 119 0.36 15.58 -19.53
N TYR A 120 -0.60 15.83 -20.43
CA TYR A 120 -1.86 15.07 -20.57
C TYR A 120 -2.66 14.88 -19.25
N GLY A 121 -2.59 15.85 -18.32
CA GLY A 121 -3.28 15.79 -17.04
C GLY A 121 -2.67 14.79 -16.05
N VAL A 122 -1.45 14.35 -16.30
CA VAL A 122 -0.70 13.41 -15.41
C VAL A 122 0.03 14.21 -14.34
N THR A 123 -0.07 13.76 -13.10
CA THR A 123 0.65 14.36 -11.97
C THR A 123 2.10 13.83 -11.87
N PRO A 124 3.04 14.60 -11.28
CA PRO A 124 4.41 14.16 -11.04
C PRO A 124 4.48 12.85 -10.24
N LEU A 125 3.45 12.56 -9.45
CA LEU A 125 3.38 11.38 -8.59
C LEU A 125 3.34 10.06 -9.37
N LEU A 126 2.79 10.05 -10.59
CA LEU A 126 2.86 8.87 -11.46
C LEU A 126 4.32 8.53 -11.79
N PHE A 127 5.10 9.52 -12.19
CA PHE A 127 6.52 9.32 -12.51
C PHE A 127 7.32 8.93 -11.26
N LEU A 128 6.98 9.50 -10.10
CA LEU A 128 7.56 9.09 -8.82
C LEU A 128 7.25 7.62 -8.52
N GLY A 129 6.00 7.17 -8.71
CA GLY A 129 5.59 5.78 -8.54
C GLY A 129 6.40 4.84 -9.44
N LEU A 130 6.50 5.17 -10.74
CA LEU A 130 7.30 4.39 -11.67
C LEU A 130 8.79 4.37 -11.31
N ALA A 131 9.34 5.49 -10.85
CA ALA A 131 10.74 5.58 -10.42
C ALA A 131 11.02 4.80 -9.12
N LEU A 132 10.03 4.66 -8.24
CA LEU A 132 10.17 3.86 -7.01
C LEU A 132 10.41 2.38 -7.28
N VAL A 133 9.91 1.85 -8.40
CA VAL A 133 10.10 0.43 -8.75
C VAL A 133 11.58 0.09 -8.92
N PRO A 134 12.33 0.71 -9.84
CA PRO A 134 13.77 0.45 -9.99
C PRO A 134 14.56 0.90 -8.75
N LEU A 135 14.15 1.96 -8.06
CA LEU A 135 14.79 2.41 -6.83
C LEU A 135 14.68 1.36 -5.72
N THR A 136 13.49 0.84 -5.46
CA THR A 136 13.29 -0.22 -4.45
C THR A 136 14.04 -1.49 -4.84
N TRP A 137 14.03 -1.85 -6.13
CA TRP A 137 14.84 -2.97 -6.62
C TRP A 137 16.33 -2.73 -6.36
N PHE A 138 16.86 -1.56 -6.69
CA PHE A 138 18.25 -1.20 -6.46
C PHE A 138 18.60 -1.26 -4.97
N VAL A 139 17.76 -0.65 -4.11
CA VAL A 139 17.96 -0.65 -2.66
C VAL A 139 17.98 -2.07 -2.13
N LEU A 140 17.01 -2.92 -2.49
CA LEU A 140 16.91 -4.28 -1.96
C LEU A 140 18.00 -5.23 -2.48
N TYR A 141 18.44 -5.08 -3.73
CA TYR A 141 19.32 -6.09 -4.34
C TYR A 141 20.76 -5.61 -4.60
N ARG A 142 21.01 -4.30 -4.55
CA ARG A 142 22.32 -3.73 -4.90
C ARG A 142 22.99 -2.96 -3.74
N THR A 143 22.31 -2.80 -2.59
CA THR A 143 22.88 -2.08 -1.45
C THR A 143 23.15 -2.99 -0.24
N ARG A 144 24.02 -2.55 0.64
CA ARG A 144 24.29 -3.22 1.93
C ARG A 144 23.04 -3.22 2.81
N PHE A 145 22.27 -2.14 2.81
CA PHE A 145 20.99 -2.06 3.53
C PHE A 145 20.01 -3.13 3.06
N GLY A 146 19.83 -3.31 1.75
CA GLY A 146 18.95 -4.34 1.21
C GLY A 146 19.41 -5.76 1.53
N LEU A 147 20.73 -6.01 1.57
CA LEU A 147 21.27 -7.28 2.05
C LEU A 147 20.88 -7.54 3.50
N THR A 148 21.09 -6.53 4.37
CA THR A 148 20.72 -6.59 5.79
C THR A 148 19.23 -6.84 5.99
N VAL A 149 18.35 -6.14 5.25
CA VAL A 149 16.90 -6.33 5.31
C VAL A 149 16.51 -7.77 4.96
N ARG A 150 17.08 -8.33 3.90
CA ARG A 150 16.80 -9.70 3.47
C ARG A 150 17.34 -10.73 4.45
N ALA A 151 18.52 -10.51 5.02
CA ALA A 151 19.09 -11.39 6.03
C ALA A 151 18.21 -11.42 7.30
N VAL A 152 17.77 -10.26 7.79
CA VAL A 152 16.86 -10.15 8.95
C VAL A 152 15.49 -10.79 8.69
N GLY A 153 14.99 -10.74 7.46
CA GLY A 153 13.73 -11.39 7.10
C GLY A 153 13.83 -12.88 6.89
N GLU A 154 15.01 -13.38 6.51
CA GLU A 154 15.22 -14.82 6.28
C GLU A 154 15.59 -15.54 7.57
N ASP A 155 16.60 -15.04 8.28
CA ASP A 155 17.07 -15.61 9.54
C ASP A 155 17.51 -14.48 10.49
N PRO A 156 16.61 -14.01 11.36
CA PRO A 156 16.94 -12.95 12.31
C PRO A 156 17.98 -13.37 13.38
N GLU A 157 18.05 -14.65 13.72
CA GLU A 157 19.03 -15.17 14.68
C GLU A 157 20.45 -15.10 14.10
N ALA A 158 20.63 -15.62 12.88
CA ALA A 158 21.89 -15.52 12.17
C ALA A 158 22.30 -14.05 11.90
N ALA A 159 21.34 -13.17 11.63
CA ALA A 159 21.60 -11.75 11.46
C ALA A 159 22.09 -11.09 12.77
N ASP A 160 21.48 -11.43 13.91
CA ASP A 160 21.88 -10.88 15.22
C ASP A 160 23.27 -11.38 15.65
N THR A 161 23.58 -12.66 15.44
CA THR A 161 24.92 -13.22 15.71
C THR A 161 25.99 -12.58 14.82
N ALA A 162 25.64 -12.12 13.62
CA ALA A 162 26.53 -11.34 12.75
C ALA A 162 26.65 -9.86 13.17
N GLY A 163 26.05 -9.46 14.30
CA GLY A 163 26.12 -8.09 14.84
C GLY A 163 25.09 -7.12 14.26
N ILE A 164 24.09 -7.60 13.53
CA ILE A 164 23.02 -6.77 12.96
C ILE A 164 21.93 -6.53 14.03
N ASN A 165 21.58 -5.28 14.28
CA ASN A 165 20.47 -4.95 15.15
C ASN A 165 19.13 -5.18 14.43
N VAL A 166 18.54 -6.38 14.62
CA VAL A 166 17.30 -6.82 13.99
C VAL A 166 16.14 -5.85 14.25
N ALA A 167 15.97 -5.40 15.50
CA ALA A 167 14.87 -4.48 15.85
C ALA A 167 14.99 -3.16 15.08
N ARG A 168 16.19 -2.56 15.02
CA ARG A 168 16.42 -1.31 14.28
C ARG A 168 16.09 -1.46 12.80
N VAL A 169 16.50 -2.55 12.17
CA VAL A 169 16.22 -2.81 10.75
C VAL A 169 14.72 -2.95 10.51
N ARG A 170 14.03 -3.74 11.34
CA ARG A 170 12.57 -3.91 11.27
C ARG A 170 11.83 -2.58 11.45
N TYR A 171 12.21 -1.76 12.45
CA TYR A 171 11.62 -0.44 12.66
C TYR A 171 11.79 0.50 11.45
N ILE A 172 12.98 0.56 10.87
CA ILE A 172 13.24 1.39 9.68
C ILE A 172 12.34 0.94 8.51
N CYS A 173 12.26 -0.38 8.26
CA CYS A 173 11.45 -0.91 7.16
C CYS A 173 9.95 -0.66 7.38
N VAL A 174 9.46 -0.87 8.60
CA VAL A 174 8.05 -0.62 8.97
C VAL A 174 7.71 0.86 8.85
N PHE A 175 8.60 1.76 9.31
CA PHE A 175 8.40 3.20 9.20
C PHE A 175 8.34 3.67 7.75
N ILE A 176 9.29 3.24 6.92
CA ILE A 176 9.26 3.54 5.48
C ILE A 176 8.00 2.95 4.83
N GLY A 177 7.61 1.73 5.21
CA GLY A 177 6.38 1.09 4.77
C GLY A 177 5.16 1.94 5.07
N GLY A 178 5.05 2.46 6.30
CA GLY A 178 3.97 3.36 6.72
C GLY A 178 3.98 4.70 5.99
N MET A 179 5.17 5.28 5.74
CA MET A 179 5.29 6.50 4.92
C MET A 179 4.76 6.28 3.50
N MET A 180 5.08 5.15 2.88
CA MET A 180 4.59 4.79 1.55
C MET A 180 3.07 4.53 1.55
N ALA A 181 2.54 3.91 2.60
CA ALA A 181 1.10 3.75 2.79
C ALA A 181 0.40 5.12 2.89
N GLY A 182 0.95 6.03 3.70
CA GLY A 182 0.46 7.41 3.79
C GLY A 182 0.50 8.14 2.45
N LEU A 183 1.60 8.00 1.71
CA LEU A 183 1.74 8.56 0.37
C LEU A 183 0.71 8.00 -0.61
N SER A 184 0.44 6.69 -0.56
CA SER A 184 -0.61 6.03 -1.35
C SER A 184 -2.00 6.62 -1.05
N GLY A 185 -2.29 6.84 0.25
CA GLY A 185 -3.52 7.52 0.68
C GLY A 185 -3.62 8.95 0.18
N ALA A 186 -2.54 9.75 0.31
CA ALA A 186 -2.51 11.12 -0.19
C ALA A 186 -2.62 11.19 -1.72
N TYR A 187 -2.02 10.27 -2.44
CA TYR A 187 -2.21 10.17 -3.88
C TYR A 187 -3.70 10.05 -4.24
N LEU A 188 -4.45 9.24 -3.49
CA LEU A 188 -5.87 9.08 -3.69
C LEU A 188 -6.63 10.39 -3.47
N SER A 189 -6.37 11.10 -2.36
CA SER A 189 -7.13 12.29 -1.94
C SER A 189 -6.66 13.62 -2.54
N LEU A 190 -5.45 13.68 -3.13
CA LEU A 190 -4.88 14.92 -3.69
C LEU A 190 -4.69 14.89 -5.21
N ALA A 191 -4.50 13.70 -5.78
CA ALA A 191 -4.15 13.56 -7.20
C ALA A 191 -5.20 12.77 -8.00
N TYR A 192 -5.53 11.55 -7.57
CA TYR A 192 -6.43 10.67 -8.30
C TYR A 192 -7.89 11.07 -8.19
N SER A 193 -8.37 11.35 -6.96
CA SER A 193 -9.73 11.81 -6.66
C SER A 193 -9.65 12.96 -5.65
N PRO A 194 -9.40 14.21 -6.11
CA PRO A 194 -9.12 15.35 -5.23
C PRO A 194 -10.34 15.73 -4.38
N MET A 195 -10.59 14.95 -3.36
CA MET A 195 -11.67 15.14 -2.38
C MET A 195 -11.38 14.33 -1.13
N TRP A 196 -12.07 14.65 -0.05
CA TRP A 196 -12.16 13.79 1.13
C TRP A 196 -13.53 13.13 1.20
N ARG A 197 -13.53 11.84 1.43
CA ARG A 197 -14.73 11.03 1.70
C ARG A 197 -14.36 9.94 2.70
N GLU A 198 -15.25 9.71 3.67
CA GLU A 198 -15.08 8.63 4.63
C GLU A 198 -14.94 7.27 3.91
N GLY A 199 -13.97 6.47 4.37
CA GLY A 199 -13.70 5.16 3.79
C GLY A 199 -13.23 5.17 2.34
N MET A 200 -12.65 6.28 1.85
CA MET A 200 -12.28 6.43 0.44
C MET A 200 -11.22 5.44 -0.06
N THR A 201 -10.46 4.84 0.83
CA THR A 201 -9.50 3.78 0.47
C THR A 201 -10.20 2.48 0.07
N ALA A 202 -11.41 2.22 0.62
CA ALA A 202 -12.31 1.13 0.23
C ALA A 202 -11.61 -0.23 0.06
N GLY A 203 -10.69 -0.58 0.98
CA GLY A 203 -10.00 -1.87 0.98
C GLY A 203 -8.78 -1.96 0.04
N ARG A 204 -8.36 -0.87 -0.59
CA ARG A 204 -7.18 -0.87 -1.50
C ARG A 204 -5.89 -1.23 -0.77
N GLY A 205 -5.76 -0.96 0.52
CA GLY A 205 -4.63 -1.39 1.33
C GLY A 205 -4.55 -2.91 1.45
N TRP A 206 -5.68 -3.61 1.56
CA TRP A 206 -5.72 -5.07 1.53
C TRP A 206 -5.26 -5.64 0.19
N ILE A 207 -5.62 -4.96 -0.92
CA ILE A 207 -5.13 -5.32 -2.26
C ILE A 207 -3.60 -5.14 -2.33
N CYS A 208 -3.04 -4.06 -1.76
CA CYS A 208 -1.60 -3.85 -1.72
C CYS A 208 -0.87 -4.96 -0.95
N ILE A 209 -1.42 -5.42 0.18
CA ILE A 209 -0.86 -6.55 0.94
C ILE A 209 -0.88 -7.82 0.09
N ALA A 210 -2.02 -8.16 -0.51
CA ALA A 210 -2.14 -9.32 -1.39
C ALA A 210 -1.17 -9.23 -2.58
N LEU A 211 -1.01 -8.03 -3.15
CA LEU A 211 -0.11 -7.79 -4.26
C LEU A 211 1.37 -7.98 -3.88
N ALA A 212 1.76 -7.68 -2.64
CA ALA A 212 3.10 -7.98 -2.15
C ALA A 212 3.40 -9.48 -2.20
N PHE A 213 2.43 -10.33 -1.82
CA PHE A 213 2.54 -11.79 -1.95
C PHE A 213 2.59 -12.23 -3.41
N PHE A 214 1.69 -11.72 -4.28
CA PHE A 214 1.66 -12.09 -5.71
C PHE A 214 2.90 -11.69 -6.46
N SER A 215 3.48 -10.56 -6.09
CA SER A 215 4.74 -10.09 -6.67
C SER A 215 5.95 -10.89 -6.20
N MET A 216 5.75 -11.90 -5.31
CA MET A 216 6.85 -12.65 -4.69
C MET A 216 7.89 -11.72 -4.04
N TRP A 217 7.43 -10.62 -3.46
CA TRP A 217 8.28 -9.55 -2.90
C TRP A 217 9.32 -9.01 -3.89
N ARG A 218 9.03 -9.07 -5.20
CA ARG A 218 9.90 -8.53 -6.26
C ARG A 218 9.34 -7.21 -6.77
N PRO A 219 10.07 -6.09 -6.63
CA PRO A 219 9.58 -4.77 -7.06
C PRO A 219 9.13 -4.71 -8.52
N THR A 220 9.82 -5.42 -9.43
CA THR A 220 9.44 -5.46 -10.84
C THR A 220 8.09 -6.15 -11.08
N MET A 221 7.75 -7.17 -10.30
CA MET A 221 6.45 -7.85 -10.39
C MET A 221 5.34 -7.02 -9.76
N VAL A 222 5.66 -6.17 -8.77
CA VAL A 222 4.71 -5.20 -8.22
C VAL A 222 4.18 -4.28 -9.30
N LEU A 223 5.03 -3.80 -10.21
CA LEU A 223 4.59 -2.94 -11.32
C LEU A 223 3.50 -3.64 -12.16
N ILE A 224 3.77 -4.88 -12.57
CA ILE A 224 2.84 -5.65 -13.41
C ILE A 224 1.50 -5.85 -12.67
N GLY A 225 1.56 -6.24 -11.40
CA GLY A 225 0.37 -6.45 -10.61
C GLY A 225 -0.40 -5.15 -10.32
N ALA A 226 0.29 -4.05 -10.03
CA ALA A 226 -0.32 -2.74 -9.80
C ALA A 226 -1.06 -2.23 -11.05
N GLU A 227 -0.47 -2.38 -12.24
CA GLU A 227 -1.11 -2.01 -13.49
C GLU A 227 -2.29 -2.93 -13.82
N LEU A 228 -2.21 -4.22 -13.49
CA LEU A 228 -3.33 -5.16 -13.62
C LEU A 228 -4.52 -4.70 -12.76
N PHE A 229 -4.29 -4.40 -11.48
CA PHE A 229 -5.36 -3.94 -10.58
C PHE A 229 -5.87 -2.54 -10.95
N GLY A 230 -4.98 -1.64 -11.40
CA GLY A 230 -5.35 -0.35 -11.98
C GLY A 230 -6.25 -0.52 -13.22
N GLY A 231 -5.89 -1.47 -14.09
CA GLY A 231 -6.67 -1.84 -15.27
C GLY A 231 -8.06 -2.39 -14.92
N LEU A 232 -8.16 -3.30 -13.95
CA LEU A 232 -9.43 -3.83 -13.46
C LEU A 232 -10.31 -2.72 -12.89
N TRP A 233 -9.72 -1.75 -12.18
CA TRP A 233 -10.44 -0.60 -11.65
C TRP A 233 -11.03 0.27 -12.77
N ILE A 234 -10.24 0.59 -13.79
CA ILE A 234 -10.71 1.37 -14.95
C ILE A 234 -11.74 0.59 -15.77
N LEU A 235 -11.53 -0.72 -15.96
CA LEU A 235 -12.47 -1.59 -16.65
C LEU A 235 -13.84 -1.58 -15.97
N GLN A 236 -13.88 -1.63 -14.64
CA GLN A 236 -15.11 -1.55 -13.85
C GLN A 236 -15.92 -0.29 -14.19
N PHE A 237 -15.28 0.88 -14.23
CA PHE A 237 -15.95 2.14 -14.59
C PHE A 237 -16.43 2.15 -16.05
N LYS A 238 -15.64 1.58 -16.96
CA LYS A 238 -16.05 1.48 -18.38
C LYS A 238 -17.24 0.57 -18.57
N LEU A 239 -17.28 -0.57 -17.89
CA LEU A 239 -18.41 -1.50 -17.96
C LEU A 239 -19.69 -0.89 -17.41
N GLN A 240 -19.63 -0.01 -16.41
CA GLN A 240 -20.79 0.72 -15.89
C GLN A 240 -21.40 1.68 -16.91
N GLY A 241 -20.59 2.20 -17.84
CA GLY A 241 -21.04 3.12 -18.90
C GLY A 241 -21.46 2.45 -20.20
N MET A 242 -21.43 1.12 -20.29
CA MET A 242 -21.80 0.38 -21.50
C MET A 242 -23.24 -0.16 -21.41
N ASP A 243 -24.11 0.32 -22.29
CA ASP A 243 -25.48 -0.24 -22.51
C ASP A 243 -25.43 -1.56 -23.30
N ILE A 244 -24.96 -2.63 -22.65
CA ILE A 244 -24.99 -3.98 -23.25
C ILE A 244 -26.15 -4.75 -22.62
N PRO A 245 -27.22 -5.11 -23.34
CA PRO A 245 -28.47 -5.67 -22.80
C PRO A 245 -28.28 -6.93 -21.93
N VAL A 246 -27.30 -7.78 -22.25
CA VAL A 246 -26.98 -9.02 -21.48
C VAL A 246 -26.13 -8.72 -20.27
N ILE A 247 -25.27 -7.70 -20.34
CA ILE A 247 -24.37 -7.29 -19.27
C ILE A 247 -25.09 -6.34 -18.31
N SER A 248 -25.99 -5.51 -18.80
CA SER A 248 -26.71 -4.54 -17.99
C SER A 248 -27.61 -5.19 -16.92
N SER A 249 -28.18 -6.37 -17.14
CA SER A 249 -28.99 -7.05 -16.12
C SER A 249 -28.17 -7.62 -14.96
N ILE A 250 -26.93 -8.08 -15.21
CA ILE A 250 -26.05 -8.66 -14.19
C ILE A 250 -25.13 -7.59 -13.58
N PHE A 251 -24.63 -6.67 -14.42
CA PHE A 251 -23.66 -5.64 -14.02
C PHE A 251 -24.28 -4.25 -13.80
N SER A 252 -25.61 -4.11 -13.81
CA SER A 252 -26.31 -2.87 -13.45
C SER A 252 -26.11 -2.48 -11.98
N SER A 253 -25.74 -3.47 -11.12
CA SER A 253 -25.41 -3.18 -9.73
C SER A 253 -23.96 -2.72 -9.60
N PRO A 254 -23.70 -1.46 -9.19
CA PRO A 254 -22.34 -0.98 -8.93
C PRO A 254 -21.58 -1.86 -7.93
N TYR A 255 -22.31 -2.49 -7.00
CA TYR A 255 -21.74 -3.35 -5.97
C TYR A 255 -21.11 -4.62 -6.52
N LEU A 256 -21.72 -5.25 -7.54
CA LEU A 256 -21.17 -6.45 -8.18
C LEU A 256 -19.87 -6.12 -8.92
N LEU A 257 -19.81 -4.98 -9.57
CA LEU A 257 -18.60 -4.53 -10.26
C LEU A 257 -17.47 -4.21 -9.28
N MET A 258 -17.79 -3.66 -8.10
CA MET A 258 -16.82 -3.43 -7.04
C MET A 258 -16.21 -4.73 -6.49
N MET A 259 -16.84 -5.88 -6.65
CA MET A 259 -16.32 -7.19 -6.25
C MET A 259 -15.22 -7.72 -7.20
N ILE A 260 -15.17 -7.26 -8.45
CA ILE A 260 -14.26 -7.80 -9.48
C ILE A 260 -12.81 -7.84 -9.05
N PRO A 261 -12.18 -6.75 -8.53
CA PRO A 261 -10.79 -6.78 -8.09
C PRO A 261 -10.53 -7.83 -7.00
N TYR A 262 -11.47 -7.98 -6.06
CA TYR A 262 -11.36 -8.95 -4.96
C TYR A 262 -11.53 -10.40 -5.43
N LEU A 263 -12.48 -10.64 -6.34
CA LEU A 263 -12.66 -11.96 -6.97
C LEU A 263 -11.41 -12.36 -7.75
N VAL A 264 -10.84 -11.45 -8.53
CA VAL A 264 -9.57 -11.68 -9.24
C VAL A 264 -8.44 -11.96 -8.25
N THR A 265 -8.39 -11.25 -7.12
CA THR A 265 -7.43 -11.50 -6.05
C THR A 265 -7.54 -12.94 -5.53
N VAL A 266 -8.76 -13.37 -5.17
CA VAL A 266 -9.02 -14.74 -4.67
C VAL A 266 -8.64 -15.78 -5.73
N LEU A 267 -9.01 -15.55 -7.00
CA LEU A 267 -8.69 -16.44 -8.11
C LEU A 267 -7.18 -16.59 -8.27
N ILE A 268 -6.44 -15.47 -8.31
CA ILE A 268 -4.98 -15.50 -8.48
C ILE A 268 -4.32 -16.21 -7.28
N VAL A 269 -4.74 -15.92 -6.03
CA VAL A 269 -4.22 -16.62 -4.84
C VAL A 269 -4.43 -18.12 -4.99
N THR A 270 -5.66 -18.53 -5.33
CA THR A 270 -6.01 -19.94 -5.46
C THR A 270 -5.16 -20.63 -6.52
N LEU A 271 -5.02 -20.02 -7.70
CA LEU A 271 -4.21 -20.57 -8.79
C LEU A 271 -2.73 -20.69 -8.42
N VAL A 272 -2.19 -19.68 -7.75
CA VAL A 272 -0.80 -19.65 -7.31
C VAL A 272 -0.54 -20.70 -6.23
N MET A 273 -1.42 -20.81 -5.24
CA MET A 273 -1.28 -21.78 -4.15
C MET A 273 -1.54 -23.23 -4.56
N SER A 274 -2.38 -23.44 -5.59
CA SER A 274 -2.65 -24.78 -6.15
C SER A 274 -1.47 -25.34 -6.94
N ASN A 275 -0.56 -24.50 -7.41
CA ASN A 275 0.59 -24.93 -8.19
C ASN A 275 1.83 -25.11 -7.29
N GLU A 276 2.20 -26.36 -6.99
CA GLU A 276 3.37 -26.66 -6.14
C GLU A 276 4.69 -26.03 -6.62
N LYS A 277 4.91 -25.94 -7.94
CA LYS A 277 6.12 -25.34 -8.49
C LYS A 277 6.15 -23.82 -8.25
N LEU A 278 5.00 -23.17 -8.36
CA LEU A 278 4.85 -21.76 -8.05
C LEU A 278 4.94 -21.55 -6.53
N ARG A 279 4.25 -22.34 -5.73
CA ARG A 279 4.28 -22.27 -4.27
C ARG A 279 5.70 -22.40 -3.70
N LYS A 280 6.52 -23.33 -4.21
CA LYS A 280 7.93 -23.49 -3.81
C LYS A 280 8.82 -22.33 -4.25
N ARG A 281 8.46 -21.62 -5.34
CA ARG A 281 9.17 -20.42 -5.81
C ARG A 281 8.75 -19.15 -5.07
N ILE A 282 7.56 -19.15 -4.46
CA ILE A 282 7.02 -18.06 -3.64
C ILE A 282 7.52 -18.26 -2.20
N GLY A 283 8.81 -18.48 -2.02
CA GLY A 283 9.42 -18.45 -0.71
C GLY A 283 9.39 -17.00 -0.19
N GLY A 284 8.39 -16.69 0.65
CA GLY A 284 8.44 -15.46 1.45
C GLY A 284 9.60 -15.49 2.42
N PRO A 285 9.95 -14.36 3.03
CA PRO A 285 10.93 -14.35 4.10
C PRO A 285 10.52 -15.33 5.20
N ALA A 286 11.43 -16.21 5.62
CA ALA A 286 11.10 -17.31 6.53
C ALA A 286 10.63 -16.80 7.91
N ALA A 287 11.12 -15.63 8.34
CA ALA A 287 10.71 -14.98 9.59
C ALA A 287 9.48 -14.06 9.44
N LEU A 288 8.77 -14.08 8.29
CA LEU A 288 7.60 -13.24 8.10
C LEU A 288 6.47 -13.62 9.05
N GLY A 289 6.00 -12.64 9.82
CA GLY A 289 4.93 -12.85 10.78
C GLY A 289 5.37 -13.47 12.11
N VAL A 290 6.65 -13.84 12.23
CA VAL A 290 7.20 -14.47 13.44
C VAL A 290 7.85 -13.41 14.33
N PRO A 291 7.43 -13.31 15.62
CA PRO A 291 8.11 -12.49 16.59
C PRO A 291 9.57 -12.96 16.76
N TYR A 292 10.50 -12.03 16.89
CA TYR A 292 11.90 -12.35 17.16
C TYR A 292 12.27 -12.00 18.60
N GLU A 293 12.87 -12.96 19.29
CA GLU A 293 13.47 -12.79 20.61
C GLU A 293 14.94 -13.12 20.53
N ARG A 294 15.77 -12.22 21.07
CA ARG A 294 17.20 -12.46 21.18
C ARG A 294 17.43 -13.58 22.19
N SER A 295 18.02 -14.69 21.75
CA SER A 295 18.52 -15.72 22.67
C SER A 295 19.67 -15.11 23.48
N SER A 296 19.50 -15.07 24.82
CA SER A 296 20.50 -14.58 25.79
C SER A 296 21.73 -15.45 25.83
#